data_32c5be5f5bad0da023c2b536f2e6af73
#
_entry.id   32c5be5f5bad0da023c2b536f2e6af73
#
_cell.length_a   1.000
_cell.length_b   1.000
_cell.length_c   1.000
_cell.angle_alpha   90.00
_cell.angle_beta   90.00
_cell.angle_gamma   90.00
#
_symmetry.space_group_name_H-M   'P 1'
#
loop_
_entity.id
_entity.type
_entity.pdbx_description
1 polymer ?
#
loop_
_entity_poly.entity_id
_entity_poly.type
_entity_poly.pdbx_seq_one_letter_code
_entity_poly.pdbx_strand_id
1 'polypeptide(L)'
;QLLGIARLLEQGERQIARNEAQAVINSHLATLRDLQLPEHQHDRLRNEIKSLGRDLLHEVREDVRVVVDAALHDRLASFGERLSARLFAAALSNAGVAAVPVASSDFVLTCDNFRDAKPQLERTCRRGRDILLPLLESGIVPVVTGFIGATQDGRITTMGRNSSDFSAAIIAYVVDAQELVIWTDVDGIYTANPRESVEARLLHEMSYEEARALAEAGANVLHPGVLPLASQSAMTVWVRNTFRPHLRGTRIGPAHSGGVA
;
A
#
# COMPACT_ATOMS: atom_id res chain seq x y z
N GLN A 1 7.56 -0.70 13.24
CA GLN A 1 6.95 -1.13 14.49
C GLN A 1 6.39 -2.58 14.39
N LEU A 2 5.40 -2.88 13.54
CA LEU A 2 4.77 -4.23 13.44
C LEU A 2 5.76 -5.36 13.10
N LEU A 3 6.69 -5.14 12.18
CA LEU A 3 7.77 -6.12 11.91
C LEU A 3 8.75 -6.26 13.09
N GLY A 4 8.88 -5.24 13.93
CA GLY A 4 9.62 -5.31 15.20
C GLY A 4 8.95 -6.22 16.21
N ILE A 5 7.62 -6.24 16.26
CA ILE A 5 6.83 -7.12 17.13
C ILE A 5 7.12 -8.59 16.81
N ALA A 6 7.18 -8.98 15.53
CA ALA A 6 7.51 -10.33 15.14
C ALA A 6 8.92 -10.75 15.62
N ARG A 7 9.91 -9.86 15.51
CA ARG A 7 11.27 -10.11 16.02
C ARG A 7 11.32 -10.28 17.54
N LEU A 8 10.56 -9.46 18.28
CA LEU A 8 10.47 -9.60 19.74
C LEU A 8 9.87 -10.94 20.13
N LEU A 9 8.87 -11.43 19.40
CA LEU A 9 8.29 -12.75 19.59
C LEU A 9 9.31 -13.87 19.30
N GLU A 10 10.13 -13.74 18.26
CA GLU A 10 11.24 -14.67 17.96
C GLU A 10 12.26 -14.73 19.08
N GLN A 11 12.52 -13.60 19.74
CA GLN A 11 13.44 -13.47 20.87
C GLN A 11 12.82 -13.92 22.21
N GLY A 12 11.53 -14.25 22.22
CA GLY A 12 10.79 -14.63 23.43
C GLY A 12 10.35 -13.44 24.28
N GLU A 13 10.54 -12.21 23.81
CA GLU A 13 10.23 -10.95 24.53
C GLU A 13 8.75 -10.56 24.40
N ARG A 14 7.87 -11.44 24.81
CA ARG A 14 6.42 -11.36 24.58
C ARG A 14 5.77 -10.15 25.23
N GLN A 15 6.18 -9.79 26.45
CA GLN A 15 5.62 -8.62 27.13
C GLN A 15 5.97 -7.34 26.38
N ILE A 16 7.19 -7.23 25.85
CA ILE A 16 7.61 -6.08 25.04
C ILE A 16 6.83 -6.05 23.72
N ALA A 17 6.70 -7.22 23.05
CA ALA A 17 5.90 -7.34 21.83
C ALA A 17 4.44 -6.90 22.04
N ARG A 18 3.84 -7.26 23.18
CA ARG A 18 2.48 -6.86 23.55
C ARG A 18 2.39 -5.36 23.82
N ASN A 19 3.36 -4.77 24.50
CA ASN A 19 3.41 -3.32 24.74
C ASN A 19 3.54 -2.55 23.41
N GLU A 20 4.38 -3.03 22.49
CA GLU A 20 4.51 -2.44 21.15
C GLU A 20 3.21 -2.55 20.34
N ALA A 21 2.52 -3.68 20.39
CA ALA A 21 1.21 -3.86 19.77
C ALA A 21 0.18 -2.88 20.34
N GLN A 22 0.15 -2.70 21.66
CA GLN A 22 -0.72 -1.71 22.31
C GLN A 22 -0.37 -0.28 21.91
N ALA A 23 0.92 0.04 21.73
CA ALA A 23 1.36 1.35 21.26
C ALA A 23 0.87 1.64 19.83
N VAL A 24 0.89 0.64 18.93
CA VAL A 24 0.30 0.77 17.59
C VAL A 24 -1.20 1.11 17.67
N ILE A 25 -1.96 0.40 18.49
CA ILE A 25 -3.39 0.65 18.67
C ILE A 25 -3.64 2.07 19.20
N ASN A 26 -2.90 2.46 20.25
CA ASN A 26 -3.02 3.76 20.87
C ASN A 26 -2.70 4.91 19.91
N SER A 27 -1.70 4.75 19.05
CA SER A 27 -1.35 5.72 18.01
C SER A 27 -2.51 5.93 17.03
N HIS A 28 -3.16 4.87 16.55
CA HIS A 28 -4.31 4.98 15.65
C HIS A 28 -5.54 5.58 16.34
N LEU A 29 -5.76 5.27 17.63
CA LEU A 29 -6.82 5.92 18.42
C LEU A 29 -6.52 7.41 18.70
N ALA A 30 -5.25 7.80 18.79
CA ALA A 30 -4.87 9.21 18.87
C ALA A 30 -5.16 9.93 17.54
N THR A 31 -4.72 9.38 16.42
CA THR A 31 -5.02 9.92 15.08
C THR A 31 -6.54 10.05 14.85
N LEU A 32 -7.32 9.06 15.28
CA LEU A 32 -8.79 9.15 15.19
C LEU A 32 -9.36 10.38 15.92
N ARG A 33 -8.83 10.71 17.10
CA ARG A 33 -9.29 11.91 17.85
C ARG A 33 -8.99 13.21 17.11
N ASP A 34 -7.83 13.25 16.41
CA ASP A 34 -7.40 14.42 15.66
C ASP A 34 -8.23 14.67 14.38
N LEU A 35 -8.93 13.64 13.87
CA LEU A 35 -9.78 13.75 12.68
C LEU A 35 -11.06 14.56 12.88
N GLN A 36 -11.45 14.88 14.12
CA GLN A 36 -12.64 15.68 14.43
C GLN A 36 -13.92 15.21 13.71
N LEU A 37 -14.15 13.90 13.68
CA LEU A 37 -15.32 13.30 13.03
C LEU A 37 -16.61 13.57 13.80
N PRO A 38 -17.79 13.56 13.15
CA PRO A 38 -19.08 13.47 13.82
C PRO A 38 -19.13 12.29 14.80
N GLU A 39 -19.77 12.45 15.94
CA GLU A 39 -19.75 11.50 17.07
C GLU A 39 -20.06 10.06 16.65
N HIS A 40 -21.13 9.87 15.86
CA HIS A 40 -21.53 8.54 15.39
C HIS A 40 -20.47 7.87 14.48
N GLN A 41 -19.76 8.65 13.64
CA GLN A 41 -18.68 8.14 12.80
C GLN A 41 -17.43 7.84 13.63
N HIS A 42 -17.11 8.73 14.58
CA HIS A 42 -16.02 8.54 15.51
C HIS A 42 -16.18 7.25 16.31
N ASP A 43 -17.37 7.01 16.88
CA ASP A 43 -17.63 5.83 17.71
C ASP A 43 -17.61 4.54 16.89
N ARG A 44 -18.16 4.57 15.68
CA ARG A 44 -18.08 3.43 14.76
C ARG A 44 -16.63 3.08 14.47
N LEU A 45 -15.83 4.05 14.01
CA LEU A 45 -14.43 3.83 13.64
C LEU A 45 -13.58 3.42 14.85
N ARG A 46 -13.83 4.03 16.02
CA ARG A 46 -13.20 3.64 17.29
C ARG A 46 -13.45 2.15 17.61
N ASN A 47 -14.67 1.67 17.40
CA ASN A 47 -15.01 0.28 17.63
C ASN A 47 -14.30 -0.65 16.61
N GLU A 48 -14.20 -0.25 15.34
CA GLU A 48 -13.45 -0.99 14.32
C GLU A 48 -11.95 -1.07 14.66
N ILE A 49 -11.32 0.06 15.05
CA ILE A 49 -9.91 0.08 15.47
C ILE A 49 -9.70 -0.79 16.70
N LYS A 50 -10.58 -0.72 17.70
CA LYS A 50 -10.51 -1.58 18.89
C LYS A 50 -10.69 -3.07 18.56
N SER A 51 -11.52 -3.40 17.57
CA SER A 51 -11.68 -4.77 17.12
C SER A 51 -10.39 -5.30 16.50
N LEU A 52 -9.82 -4.57 15.54
CA LEU A 52 -8.52 -4.92 14.95
C LEU A 52 -7.40 -4.95 16.00
N GLY A 53 -7.48 -4.05 17.00
CA GLY A 53 -6.55 -4.06 18.12
C GLY A 53 -6.64 -5.34 18.97
N ARG A 54 -7.85 -5.84 19.23
CA ARG A 54 -8.01 -7.15 19.91
C ARG A 54 -7.41 -8.29 19.08
N ASP A 55 -7.62 -8.28 17.77
CA ASP A 55 -7.05 -9.29 16.87
C ASP A 55 -5.51 -9.22 16.90
N LEU A 56 -4.93 -8.03 16.85
CA LEU A 56 -3.48 -7.83 16.96
C LEU A 56 -2.94 -8.32 18.32
N LEU A 57 -3.61 -7.99 19.42
CA LEU A 57 -3.23 -8.43 20.76
C LEU A 57 -3.38 -9.95 20.93
N HIS A 58 -4.31 -10.57 20.21
CA HIS A 58 -4.45 -12.02 20.19
C HIS A 58 -3.27 -12.72 19.49
N GLU A 59 -2.71 -12.13 18.42
CA GLU A 59 -1.51 -12.67 17.75
C GLU A 59 -0.27 -12.64 18.67
N VAL A 60 -0.20 -11.71 19.63
CA VAL A 60 0.93 -11.52 20.55
C VAL A 60 0.63 -11.98 21.98
N ARG A 61 -0.36 -12.84 22.18
CA ARG A 61 -0.76 -13.32 23.50
C ARG A 61 0.35 -14.13 24.20
N GLU A 62 0.38 -14.05 25.51
CA GLU A 62 1.44 -14.65 26.34
C GLU A 62 1.19 -16.12 26.72
N ASP A 63 -0.09 -16.51 26.80
CA ASP A 63 -0.58 -17.79 27.32
C ASP A 63 -0.41 -18.97 26.36
N VAL A 64 -0.03 -18.73 25.11
CA VAL A 64 0.18 -19.75 24.08
C VAL A 64 1.57 -19.62 23.46
N ARG A 65 2.21 -20.76 23.26
CA ARG A 65 3.45 -20.82 22.51
C ARG A 65 3.17 -20.52 21.03
N VAL A 66 3.28 -19.24 20.65
CA VAL A 66 3.12 -18.81 19.26
C VAL A 66 4.33 -19.28 18.47
N VAL A 67 4.10 -20.03 17.40
CA VAL A 67 5.15 -20.34 16.43
C VAL A 67 5.30 -19.11 15.55
N VAL A 68 6.48 -18.48 15.59
CA VAL A 68 6.78 -17.32 14.75
C VAL A 68 7.25 -17.82 13.39
N ASP A 69 6.32 -17.99 12.50
CA ASP A 69 6.54 -18.36 11.10
C ASP A 69 6.37 -17.16 10.15
N ALA A 70 6.68 -17.35 8.87
CA ALA A 70 6.52 -16.31 7.87
C ALA A 70 5.06 -15.84 7.72
N ALA A 71 4.10 -16.73 7.97
CA ALA A 71 2.68 -16.38 7.92
C ALA A 71 2.27 -15.45 9.08
N LEU A 72 2.81 -15.66 10.29
CA LEU A 72 2.59 -14.72 11.40
C LEU A 72 3.20 -13.36 11.11
N HIS A 73 4.40 -13.30 10.51
CA HIS A 73 4.98 -12.02 10.08
C HIS A 73 4.04 -11.25 9.16
N ASP A 74 3.46 -11.91 8.17
CA ASP A 74 2.53 -11.29 7.21
C ASP A 74 1.25 -10.83 7.89
N ARG A 75 0.68 -11.65 8.78
CA ARG A 75 -0.50 -11.25 9.57
C ARG A 75 -0.21 -10.01 10.42
N LEU A 76 0.89 -9.99 11.17
CA LEU A 76 1.28 -8.84 12.00
C LEU A 76 1.50 -7.58 11.14
N ALA A 77 2.23 -7.69 10.03
CA ALA A 77 2.47 -6.57 9.13
C ALA A 77 1.17 -6.00 8.55
N SER A 78 0.18 -6.84 8.27
CA SER A 78 -1.09 -6.43 7.66
C SER A 78 -1.92 -5.46 8.51
N PHE A 79 -1.75 -5.47 9.83
CA PHE A 79 -2.53 -4.60 10.72
C PHE A 79 -2.29 -3.12 10.47
N GLY A 80 -1.08 -2.72 10.06
CA GLY A 80 -0.77 -1.34 9.70
C GLY A 80 -1.65 -0.83 8.58
N GLU A 81 -1.68 -1.56 7.47
CA GLU A 81 -2.49 -1.21 6.29
C GLU A 81 -3.99 -1.24 6.62
N ARG A 82 -4.43 -2.25 7.35
CA ARG A 82 -5.84 -2.41 7.73
C ARG A 82 -6.34 -1.30 8.65
N LEU A 83 -5.53 -0.83 9.58
CA LEU A 83 -5.84 0.30 10.47
C LEU A 83 -5.78 1.63 9.72
N SER A 84 -4.72 1.87 8.95
CA SER A 84 -4.45 3.08 8.20
C SER A 84 -5.53 3.35 7.13
N ALA A 85 -5.93 2.34 6.34
CA ALA A 85 -6.97 2.50 5.32
C ALA A 85 -8.31 2.97 5.90
N ARG A 86 -8.67 2.53 7.11
CA ARG A 86 -9.89 2.98 7.79
C ARG A 86 -9.84 4.43 8.21
N LEU A 87 -8.72 4.86 8.78
CA LEU A 87 -8.51 6.27 9.16
C LEU A 87 -8.53 7.16 7.92
N PHE A 88 -7.88 6.73 6.84
CA PHE A 88 -7.81 7.52 5.62
C PHE A 88 -9.17 7.61 4.91
N ALA A 89 -9.93 6.52 4.85
CA ALA A 89 -11.30 6.56 4.32
C ALA A 89 -12.20 7.50 5.13
N ALA A 90 -12.07 7.51 6.45
CA ALA A 90 -12.82 8.41 7.31
C ALA A 90 -12.38 9.88 7.11
N ALA A 91 -11.09 10.14 6.95
CA ALA A 91 -10.59 11.48 6.64
C ALA A 91 -11.13 12.01 5.32
N LEU A 92 -11.15 11.18 4.26
CA LEU A 92 -11.77 11.53 2.97
C LEU A 92 -13.26 11.82 3.12
N SER A 93 -13.99 10.97 3.85
CA SER A 93 -15.42 11.17 4.10
C SER A 93 -15.69 12.47 4.86
N ASN A 94 -14.85 12.81 5.83
CA ASN A 94 -14.94 14.07 6.57
C ASN A 94 -14.62 15.30 5.68
N ALA A 95 -13.80 15.10 4.65
CA ALA A 95 -13.52 16.12 3.63
C ALA A 95 -14.59 16.19 2.52
N GLY A 96 -15.69 15.45 2.65
CA GLY A 96 -16.80 15.47 1.67
C GLY A 96 -16.65 14.49 0.50
N VAL A 97 -15.65 13.61 0.53
CA VAL A 97 -15.44 12.57 -0.50
C VAL A 97 -16.03 11.26 0.01
N ALA A 98 -17.05 10.73 -0.63
CA ALA A 98 -17.60 9.42 -0.27
C ALA A 98 -16.50 8.35 -0.43
N ALA A 99 -16.06 7.74 0.67
CA ALA A 99 -14.95 6.78 0.68
C ALA A 99 -15.21 5.62 1.65
N VAL A 100 -14.72 4.43 1.29
CA VAL A 100 -14.84 3.23 2.12
C VAL A 100 -13.50 2.47 2.15
N PRO A 101 -13.11 1.89 3.30
CA PRO A 101 -11.94 1.02 3.36
C PRO A 101 -12.25 -0.33 2.70
N VAL A 102 -11.33 -0.81 1.87
CA VAL A 102 -11.40 -2.12 1.21
C VAL A 102 -10.14 -2.90 1.51
N ALA A 103 -10.26 -4.12 2.00
CA ALA A 103 -9.10 -4.98 2.22
C ALA A 103 -8.68 -5.64 0.90
N SER A 104 -7.46 -5.40 0.45
CA SER A 104 -6.92 -6.04 -0.76
C SER A 104 -6.87 -7.57 -0.63
N SER A 105 -6.74 -8.09 0.59
CA SER A 105 -6.82 -9.53 0.87
C SER A 105 -8.14 -10.19 0.42
N ASP A 106 -9.19 -9.41 0.19
CA ASP A 106 -10.48 -9.94 -0.25
C ASP A 106 -10.48 -10.29 -1.75
N PHE A 107 -9.55 -9.70 -2.52
CA PHE A 107 -9.49 -9.90 -3.97
C PHE A 107 -8.08 -10.12 -4.54
N VAL A 108 -7.01 -9.61 -3.92
CA VAL A 108 -5.64 -9.85 -4.36
C VAL A 108 -5.22 -11.25 -3.93
N LEU A 109 -5.37 -12.20 -4.86
CA LEU A 109 -4.94 -13.58 -4.65
C LEU A 109 -3.45 -13.73 -4.91
N THR A 110 -2.77 -14.44 -4.03
CA THR A 110 -1.34 -14.69 -4.11
C THR A 110 -1.01 -16.19 -3.99
N CYS A 111 0.24 -16.53 -4.29
CA CYS A 111 0.84 -17.79 -3.80
C CYS A 111 1.09 -17.71 -2.28
N ASP A 112 1.49 -18.83 -1.68
CA ASP A 112 1.79 -18.97 -0.26
C ASP A 112 3.28 -18.76 0.10
N ASN A 113 4.04 -18.09 -0.78
CA ASN A 113 5.38 -17.65 -0.47
C ASN A 113 5.32 -16.41 0.44
N PHE A 114 5.02 -16.63 1.72
CA PHE A 114 4.88 -15.54 2.69
C PHE A 114 6.10 -14.60 2.67
N ARG A 115 5.87 -13.31 2.93
CA ARG A 115 6.84 -12.19 2.93
C ARG A 115 7.32 -11.75 1.54
N ASP A 116 7.06 -12.53 0.48
CA ASP A 116 7.35 -12.21 -0.92
C ASP A 116 6.34 -12.93 -1.86
N ALA A 117 5.07 -12.86 -1.51
CA ALA A 117 4.01 -13.55 -2.25
C ALA A 117 3.78 -12.91 -3.61
N LYS A 118 3.62 -13.75 -4.63
CA LYS A 118 3.36 -13.28 -5.99
C LYS A 118 1.87 -13.28 -6.31
N PRO A 119 1.31 -12.18 -6.83
CA PRO A 119 -0.10 -12.08 -7.18
C PRO A 119 -0.46 -12.98 -8.37
N GLN A 120 -1.65 -13.57 -8.30
CA GLN A 120 -2.29 -14.30 -9.40
C GLN A 120 -3.19 -13.32 -10.17
N LEU A 121 -2.63 -12.60 -11.13
CA LEU A 121 -3.26 -11.43 -11.77
C LEU A 121 -4.64 -11.74 -12.35
N GLU A 122 -4.80 -12.81 -13.11
CA GLU A 122 -6.09 -13.15 -13.75
C GLU A 122 -7.22 -13.31 -12.72
N ARG A 123 -6.95 -14.05 -11.64
CA ARG A 123 -7.92 -14.28 -10.57
C ARG A 123 -8.17 -13.01 -9.75
N THR A 124 -7.11 -12.25 -9.51
CA THR A 124 -7.16 -10.93 -8.84
C THR A 124 -8.02 -9.95 -9.64
N CYS A 125 -7.84 -9.88 -10.98
CA CYS A 125 -8.66 -9.02 -11.83
C CYS A 125 -10.15 -9.36 -11.75
N ARG A 126 -10.50 -10.63 -11.85
CA ARG A 126 -11.91 -11.04 -11.76
C ARG A 126 -12.54 -10.60 -10.44
N ARG A 127 -11.95 -11.00 -9.31
CA ARG A 127 -12.48 -10.65 -7.97
C ARG A 127 -12.42 -9.15 -7.69
N GLY A 128 -11.35 -8.49 -8.11
CA GLY A 128 -11.18 -7.06 -7.86
C GLY A 128 -12.21 -6.22 -8.61
N ARG A 129 -12.54 -6.58 -9.86
CA ARG A 129 -13.61 -5.91 -10.62
C ARG A 129 -14.95 -6.07 -9.94
N ASP A 130 -15.30 -7.28 -9.46
CA ASP A 130 -16.56 -7.53 -8.77
C ASP A 130 -16.73 -6.67 -7.50
N ILE A 131 -15.63 -6.29 -6.84
CA ILE A 131 -15.64 -5.48 -5.62
C ILE A 131 -15.50 -3.99 -5.89
N LEU A 132 -14.56 -3.61 -6.77
CA LEU A 132 -14.18 -2.20 -6.92
C LEU A 132 -15.06 -1.45 -7.90
N LEU A 133 -15.47 -2.07 -9.04
CA LEU A 133 -16.25 -1.35 -10.06
C LEU A 133 -17.60 -0.86 -9.53
N PRO A 134 -18.40 -1.65 -8.77
CA PRO A 134 -19.66 -1.14 -8.24
C PRO A 134 -19.51 0.05 -7.29
N LEU A 135 -18.41 0.11 -6.53
CA LEU A 135 -18.10 1.27 -5.68
C LEU A 135 -17.80 2.50 -6.53
N LEU A 136 -16.92 2.36 -7.51
CA LEU A 136 -16.54 3.45 -8.42
C LEU A 136 -17.73 3.97 -9.23
N GLU A 137 -18.56 3.08 -9.78
CA GLU A 137 -19.79 3.43 -10.50
C GLU A 137 -20.80 4.17 -9.61
N SER A 138 -20.80 3.90 -8.30
CA SER A 138 -21.61 4.62 -7.32
C SER A 138 -20.96 5.92 -6.82
N GLY A 139 -19.82 6.34 -7.40
CA GLY A 139 -19.08 7.53 -6.98
C GLY A 139 -18.39 7.41 -5.63
N ILE A 140 -18.18 6.18 -5.15
CA ILE A 140 -17.50 5.90 -3.88
C ILE A 140 -16.03 5.58 -4.15
N VAL A 141 -15.12 6.27 -3.45
CA VAL A 141 -13.68 6.03 -3.53
C VAL A 141 -13.28 4.83 -2.65
N PRO A 142 -12.82 3.70 -3.22
CA PRO A 142 -12.29 2.60 -2.42
C PRO A 142 -10.90 2.95 -1.91
N VAL A 143 -10.71 3.00 -0.60
CA VAL A 143 -9.41 3.13 0.05
C VAL A 143 -8.87 1.72 0.30
N VAL A 144 -8.09 1.24 -0.64
CA VAL A 144 -7.61 -0.15 -0.66
C VAL A 144 -6.31 -0.28 0.13
N THR A 145 -6.21 -1.31 0.96
CA THR A 145 -4.94 -1.63 1.64
C THR A 145 -3.87 -2.00 0.60
N GLY A 146 -2.69 -1.40 0.68
CA GLY A 146 -1.54 -1.81 -0.12
C GLY A 146 -0.79 -3.01 0.47
N PHE A 147 0.29 -3.47 -0.17
CA PHE A 147 1.26 -4.42 0.38
C PHE A 147 0.74 -5.84 0.66
N ILE A 148 -0.53 -6.04 0.97
CA ILE A 148 -1.12 -7.31 1.38
C ILE A 148 -2.00 -7.94 0.29
N GLY A 149 -2.09 -9.27 0.36
CA GLY A 149 -3.02 -10.11 -0.37
C GLY A 149 -3.43 -11.30 0.48
N ALA A 150 -3.98 -12.31 -0.13
CA ALA A 150 -4.29 -13.58 0.54
C ALA A 150 -4.08 -14.79 -0.37
N THR A 151 -3.75 -15.91 0.23
CA THR A 151 -3.78 -17.22 -0.43
C THR A 151 -5.22 -17.64 -0.75
N GLN A 152 -5.38 -18.69 -1.54
CA GLN A 152 -6.71 -19.18 -1.89
C GLN A 152 -7.52 -19.66 -0.67
N ASP A 153 -6.85 -20.14 0.37
CA ASP A 153 -7.44 -20.57 1.65
C ASP A 153 -7.58 -19.43 2.66
N GLY A 154 -7.36 -18.17 2.22
CA GLY A 154 -7.63 -16.96 3.01
C GLY A 154 -6.54 -16.56 3.99
N ARG A 155 -5.36 -17.20 3.97
CA ARG A 155 -4.23 -16.75 4.80
C ARG A 155 -3.65 -15.45 4.24
N ILE A 156 -3.49 -14.45 5.12
CA ILE A 156 -2.91 -13.16 4.76
C ILE A 156 -1.44 -13.35 4.33
N THR A 157 -1.08 -12.69 3.23
CA THR A 157 0.28 -12.66 2.67
C THR A 157 0.74 -11.23 2.48
N THR A 158 2.06 -11.02 2.41
CA THR A 158 2.64 -9.75 1.99
C THR A 158 3.47 -9.94 0.71
N MET A 159 3.48 -8.94 -0.16
CA MET A 159 4.11 -8.99 -1.48
C MET A 159 5.56 -8.49 -1.49
N GLY A 160 6.20 -8.46 -0.32
CA GLY A 160 7.59 -8.03 -0.17
C GLY A 160 7.76 -6.53 0.09
N ARG A 161 9.00 -6.10 0.26
CA ARG A 161 9.31 -4.70 0.56
C ARG A 161 8.94 -3.77 -0.59
N ASN A 162 8.49 -2.56 -0.26
CA ASN A 162 8.13 -1.50 -1.21
C ASN A 162 7.03 -1.92 -2.20
N SER A 163 6.20 -2.92 -1.85
CA SER A 163 5.15 -3.42 -2.74
C SER A 163 3.84 -2.62 -2.70
N SER A 164 3.76 -1.52 -1.95
CA SER A 164 2.59 -0.64 -1.98
C SER A 164 2.38 -0.03 -3.36
N ASP A 165 3.46 0.38 -4.05
CA ASP A 165 3.41 0.85 -5.43
C ASP A 165 2.92 -0.25 -6.38
N PHE A 166 3.40 -1.48 -6.15
CA PHE A 166 2.96 -2.64 -6.94
C PHE A 166 1.49 -2.96 -6.68
N SER A 167 1.03 -2.87 -5.44
CA SER A 167 -0.40 -3.01 -5.12
C SER A 167 -1.24 -1.96 -5.84
N ALA A 168 -0.79 -0.71 -5.85
CA ALA A 168 -1.46 0.37 -6.56
C ALA A 168 -1.52 0.10 -8.08
N ALA A 169 -0.42 -0.41 -8.67
CA ALA A 169 -0.40 -0.79 -10.08
C ALA A 169 -1.34 -1.98 -10.39
N ILE A 170 -1.42 -2.98 -9.51
CA ILE A 170 -2.38 -4.09 -9.65
C ILE A 170 -3.81 -3.56 -9.62
N ILE A 171 -4.14 -2.68 -8.66
CA ILE A 171 -5.47 -2.10 -8.53
C ILE A 171 -5.82 -1.25 -9.76
N ALA A 172 -4.91 -0.40 -10.19
CA ALA A 172 -5.07 0.41 -11.40
C ALA A 172 -5.32 -0.46 -12.65
N TYR A 173 -4.57 -1.56 -12.79
CA TYR A 173 -4.77 -2.53 -13.86
C TYR A 173 -6.12 -3.25 -13.77
N VAL A 174 -6.56 -3.60 -12.56
CA VAL A 174 -7.87 -4.24 -12.30
C VAL A 174 -9.03 -3.38 -12.76
N VAL A 175 -8.96 -2.07 -12.51
CA VAL A 175 -10.06 -1.12 -12.81
C VAL A 175 -9.87 -0.41 -14.15
N ASP A 176 -8.90 -0.82 -14.96
CA ASP A 176 -8.55 -0.20 -16.25
C ASP A 176 -8.30 1.32 -16.13
N ALA A 177 -7.55 1.72 -15.08
CA ALA A 177 -7.23 3.11 -14.83
C ALA A 177 -6.34 3.69 -15.93
N GLN A 178 -6.59 4.94 -16.32
CA GLN A 178 -5.76 5.64 -17.30
C GLN A 178 -4.47 6.18 -16.71
N GLU A 179 -4.49 6.48 -15.41
CA GLU A 179 -3.36 7.06 -14.69
C GLU A 179 -3.16 6.39 -13.32
N LEU A 180 -1.92 6.25 -12.93
CA LEU A 180 -1.47 5.87 -11.60
C LEU A 180 -0.57 6.97 -11.04
N VAL A 181 -0.90 7.52 -9.88
CA VAL A 181 -0.06 8.52 -9.20
C VAL A 181 0.56 7.90 -7.97
N ILE A 182 1.89 7.81 -7.97
CA ILE A 182 2.67 7.38 -6.81
C ILE A 182 3.11 8.63 -6.04
N TRP A 183 2.55 8.81 -4.86
CA TRP A 183 2.91 9.88 -3.95
C TRP A 183 4.07 9.45 -3.04
N THR A 184 5.16 10.22 -3.04
CA THR A 184 6.39 9.93 -2.31
C THR A 184 6.96 11.20 -1.64
N ASP A 185 8.11 11.10 -0.98
CA ASP A 185 8.82 12.22 -0.35
C ASP A 185 9.83 12.91 -1.27
N VAL A 186 9.99 12.43 -2.52
CA VAL A 186 10.87 13.04 -3.53
C VAL A 186 10.04 13.71 -4.63
N ASP A 187 10.63 14.70 -5.35
CA ASP A 187 9.91 15.49 -6.37
C ASP A 187 9.62 14.72 -7.65
N GLY A 188 10.17 13.53 -7.80
CA GLY A 188 10.09 12.69 -8.98
C GLY A 188 11.37 11.86 -9.14
N ILE A 189 11.62 11.41 -10.35
CA ILE A 189 12.78 10.59 -10.70
C ILE A 189 13.92 11.53 -11.14
N TYR A 190 15.10 11.25 -10.64
CA TYR A 190 16.33 12.02 -10.96
C TYR A 190 17.31 11.18 -11.77
N THR A 191 18.18 11.85 -12.52
CA THR A 191 19.28 11.20 -13.28
C THR A 191 20.30 10.50 -12.39
N ALA A 192 20.40 10.90 -11.11
CA ALA A 192 21.24 10.32 -10.07
C ALA A 192 20.63 10.65 -8.70
N ASN A 193 21.13 10.04 -7.63
CA ASN A 193 20.67 10.37 -6.27
C ASN A 193 21.01 11.84 -5.94
N PRO A 194 20.01 12.72 -5.73
CA PRO A 194 20.26 14.15 -5.47
C PRO A 194 20.94 14.41 -4.10
N ARG A 195 20.99 13.42 -3.22
CA ARG A 195 21.73 13.51 -1.94
C ARG A 195 23.23 13.22 -2.12
N GLU A 196 23.61 12.59 -3.22
CA GLU A 196 25.00 12.15 -3.49
C GLU A 196 25.63 12.93 -4.65
N SER A 197 24.83 13.50 -5.55
CA SER A 197 25.30 14.23 -6.72
C SER A 197 24.59 15.56 -6.89
N VAL A 198 25.34 16.64 -6.89
CA VAL A 198 24.83 17.99 -7.20
C VAL A 198 24.43 18.18 -8.67
N GLU A 199 24.84 17.27 -9.55
CA GLU A 199 24.48 17.25 -10.97
C GLU A 199 23.17 16.52 -11.23
N ALA A 200 22.56 15.90 -10.20
CA ALA A 200 21.30 15.21 -10.33
C ALA A 200 20.19 16.15 -10.82
N ARG A 201 19.58 15.81 -11.93
CA ARG A 201 18.49 16.59 -12.54
C ARG A 201 17.19 15.82 -12.49
N LEU A 202 16.10 16.52 -12.18
CA LEU A 202 14.76 15.96 -12.22
C LEU A 202 14.35 15.66 -13.67
N LEU A 203 13.92 14.43 -13.92
CA LEU A 203 13.37 13.98 -15.20
C LEU A 203 11.86 14.20 -15.19
N HIS A 204 11.37 15.08 -16.04
CA HIS A 204 9.95 15.41 -16.08
C HIS A 204 9.12 14.39 -16.86
N GLU A 205 9.71 13.75 -17.85
CA GLU A 205 9.09 12.76 -18.72
C GLU A 205 10.07 11.64 -19.05
N MET A 206 9.58 10.42 -19.14
CA MET A 206 10.33 9.27 -19.59
C MET A 206 9.40 8.17 -20.14
N SER A 207 9.93 7.34 -21.02
CA SER A 207 9.26 6.13 -21.48
C SER A 207 9.34 5.01 -20.44
N TYR A 208 8.54 3.96 -20.63
CA TYR A 208 8.63 2.76 -19.78
C TYR A 208 10.00 2.07 -19.89
N GLU A 209 10.61 2.08 -21.08
CA GLU A 209 11.92 1.50 -21.37
C GLU A 209 13.02 2.27 -20.62
N GLU A 210 13.00 3.60 -20.68
CA GLU A 210 13.95 4.45 -19.94
C GLU A 210 13.81 4.27 -18.42
N ALA A 211 12.56 4.22 -17.91
CA ALA A 211 12.29 3.98 -16.50
C ALA A 211 12.79 2.60 -16.05
N ARG A 212 12.62 1.56 -16.90
CA ARG A 212 13.13 0.22 -16.63
C ARG A 212 14.65 0.19 -16.63
N ALA A 213 15.30 0.79 -17.62
CA ALA A 213 16.76 0.86 -17.70
C ALA A 213 17.35 1.57 -16.47
N LEU A 214 16.72 2.65 -16.01
CA LEU A 214 17.14 3.37 -14.82
C LEU A 214 16.99 2.51 -13.55
N ALA A 215 15.88 1.76 -13.42
CA ALA A 215 15.67 0.83 -12.32
C ALA A 215 16.70 -0.32 -12.32
N GLU A 216 17.02 -0.87 -13.48
CA GLU A 216 18.07 -1.90 -13.65
C GLU A 216 19.48 -1.36 -13.32
N ALA A 217 19.72 -0.07 -13.54
CA ALA A 217 20.95 0.60 -13.13
C ALA A 217 21.04 0.90 -11.62
N GLY A 218 20.03 0.48 -10.84
CA GLY A 218 20.00 0.59 -9.37
C GLY A 218 19.24 1.78 -8.81
N ALA A 219 18.57 2.57 -9.64
CA ALA A 219 17.67 3.61 -9.15
C ALA A 219 16.42 2.98 -8.52
N ASN A 220 16.32 3.06 -7.20
CA ASN A 220 15.21 2.49 -6.45
C ASN A 220 14.02 3.47 -6.39
N VAL A 221 13.35 3.69 -7.53
CA VAL A 221 12.30 4.71 -7.66
C VAL A 221 10.90 4.11 -7.56
N LEU A 222 10.69 2.94 -8.15
CA LEU A 222 9.42 2.22 -8.19
C LEU A 222 9.66 0.73 -7.97
N HIS A 223 8.66 0.04 -7.44
CA HIS A 223 8.69 -1.40 -7.40
C HIS A 223 8.77 -1.98 -8.81
N PRO A 224 9.64 -2.99 -9.10
CA PRO A 224 9.83 -3.55 -10.46
C PRO A 224 8.55 -4.04 -11.14
N GLY A 225 7.55 -4.45 -10.37
CA GLY A 225 6.26 -4.93 -10.89
C GLY A 225 5.34 -3.83 -11.45
N VAL A 226 5.63 -2.54 -11.21
CA VAL A 226 4.78 -1.42 -11.67
C VAL A 226 4.85 -1.27 -13.19
N LEU A 227 6.05 -1.16 -13.74
CA LEU A 227 6.27 -0.85 -15.16
C LEU A 227 5.70 -1.90 -16.13
N PRO A 228 5.81 -3.21 -15.86
CA PRO A 228 5.17 -4.22 -16.72
C PRO A 228 3.66 -4.06 -16.82
N LEU A 229 2.96 -3.81 -15.69
CA LEU A 229 1.52 -3.61 -15.68
C LEU A 229 1.13 -2.30 -16.38
N ALA A 230 1.87 -1.22 -16.11
CA ALA A 230 1.63 0.07 -16.73
C ALA A 230 1.81 0.01 -18.26
N SER A 231 2.88 -0.64 -18.73
CA SER A 231 3.14 -0.80 -20.17
C SER A 231 2.08 -1.67 -20.84
N GLN A 232 1.63 -2.74 -20.19
CA GLN A 232 0.60 -3.65 -20.74
C GLN A 232 -0.75 -2.95 -20.93
N SER A 233 -1.10 -2.01 -20.05
CA SER A 233 -2.37 -1.25 -20.13
C SER A 233 -2.23 0.15 -20.74
N ALA A 234 -1.04 0.53 -21.20
CA ALA A 234 -0.71 1.88 -21.66
C ALA A 234 -1.04 2.98 -20.62
N MET A 235 -1.01 2.63 -19.32
CA MET A 235 -1.36 3.49 -18.20
C MET A 235 -0.23 4.47 -17.90
N THR A 236 -0.53 5.77 -17.86
CA THR A 236 0.44 6.77 -17.42
C THR A 236 0.75 6.62 -15.94
N VAL A 237 2.03 6.58 -15.56
CA VAL A 237 2.46 6.57 -14.16
C VAL A 237 3.09 7.92 -13.82
N TRP A 238 2.65 8.52 -12.73
CA TRP A 238 3.20 9.74 -12.18
C TRP A 238 3.93 9.46 -10.87
N VAL A 239 5.11 10.02 -10.69
CA VAL A 239 5.82 10.07 -9.41
C VAL A 239 5.81 11.51 -8.93
N ARG A 240 5.16 11.79 -7.79
CA ARG A 240 4.90 13.14 -7.28
C ARG A 240 5.19 13.26 -5.81
N ASN A 241 5.57 14.48 -5.37
CA ASN A 241 5.89 14.77 -3.99
C ASN A 241 4.64 15.07 -3.16
N THR A 242 4.42 14.29 -2.10
CA THR A 242 3.30 14.47 -1.14
C THR A 242 3.35 15.83 -0.44
N PHE A 243 4.55 16.33 -0.10
CA PHE A 243 4.73 17.59 0.61
C PHE A 243 4.77 18.80 -0.32
N ARG A 244 4.95 18.58 -1.63
CA ARG A 244 4.99 19.60 -2.68
C ARG A 244 4.05 19.23 -3.84
N PRO A 245 2.73 19.09 -3.59
CA PRO A 245 1.78 18.55 -4.58
C PRO A 245 1.57 19.46 -5.80
N HIS A 246 2.00 20.73 -5.72
CA HIS A 246 1.99 21.68 -6.82
C HIS A 246 3.08 21.43 -7.87
N LEU A 247 4.11 20.65 -7.53
CA LEU A 247 5.16 20.29 -8.49
C LEU A 247 4.64 19.20 -9.44
N ARG A 248 5.06 19.31 -10.71
CA ARG A 248 4.62 18.41 -11.78
C ARG A 248 5.01 16.95 -11.51
N GLY A 249 6.21 16.73 -10.97
CA GLY A 249 6.77 15.39 -10.80
C GLY A 249 7.34 14.82 -12.10
N THR A 250 7.46 13.48 -12.14
CA THR A 250 7.89 12.72 -13.32
C THR A 250 6.71 11.95 -13.90
N ARG A 251 6.49 12.08 -15.20
CA ARG A 251 5.55 11.30 -16.00
C ARG A 251 6.27 10.14 -16.67
N ILE A 252 5.74 8.92 -16.51
CA ILE A 252 6.21 7.73 -17.22
C ILE A 252 5.04 7.23 -18.09
N GLY A 253 5.28 7.02 -19.36
CA GLY A 253 4.24 6.59 -20.28
C GLY A 253 4.78 5.98 -21.58
N PRO A 254 3.92 5.75 -22.57
CA PRO A 254 4.36 5.36 -23.89
C PRO A 254 5.39 6.36 -24.43
N ALA A 255 6.38 5.87 -25.16
CA ALA A 255 7.34 6.74 -25.84
C ALA A 255 6.58 7.76 -26.68
N HIS A 256 6.97 9.04 -26.60
CA HIS A 256 6.39 10.04 -27.47
C HIS A 256 6.79 9.70 -28.94
N SER A 257 5.79 9.50 -29.80
CA SER A 257 5.99 9.43 -31.24
C SER A 257 6.28 10.81 -31.86
N GLY A 258 6.88 11.70 -31.08
CA GLY A 258 7.29 13.03 -31.49
C GLY A 258 8.71 13.00 -31.98
N GLY A 259 8.88 13.06 -33.30
CA GLY A 259 10.18 13.16 -33.93
C GLY A 259 11.01 14.29 -33.34
N VAL A 260 12.29 14.01 -33.24
CA VAL A 260 13.36 14.97 -33.09
C VAL A 260 13.12 16.08 -34.13
N ALA A 261 12.83 17.30 -33.67
CA ALA A 261 12.95 18.52 -34.43
C ALA A 261 14.25 19.18 -34.02
#